data_53f4b5d9ed26c9e40a6206ead9f0cc91
#
_entry.id   53f4b5d9ed26c9e40a6206ead9f0cc91
#
_cell.length_a   1.000
_cell.length_b   1.000
_cell.length_c   1.000
_cell.angle_alpha   90.00
_cell.angle_beta   90.00
_cell.angle_gamma   90.00
#
_symmetry.space_group_name_H-M   'P 1'
#
loop_
_entity.id
_entity.type
_entity.pdbx_description
1 polymer ?
#
loop_
_entity_poly.entity_id
_entity_poly.type
_entity_poly.pdbx_seq_one_letter_code
_entity_poly.pdbx_strand_id
1 'polypeptide(L)'
;MTTVDFYFDTMCPYAHQTSLWIREVQRLTSLQVNWKFFSLEVINHEAGKKLPWEREIAYGWTPLRIAAWLRRNDNELCGAWYLASANALHIEGRRPYEAETAKELLESIGAPATAWESALADATTHDDVRRDHEHAVSTLGGFG
;
A
#
# COMPACT_ATOMS: atom_id res chain seq x y z
N MET A 1 17.60 -15.88 9.54
CA MET A 1 17.11 -14.65 8.88
C MET A 1 15.90 -14.13 9.63
N THR A 2 15.95 -12.88 10.04
CA THR A 2 14.82 -12.24 10.74
C THR A 2 13.82 -11.68 9.75
N THR A 3 12.55 -11.90 10.00
CA THR A 3 11.44 -11.42 9.17
C THR A 3 10.52 -10.55 10.00
N VAL A 4 10.08 -9.44 9.44
CA VAL A 4 9.17 -8.48 10.06
C VAL A 4 8.00 -8.20 9.14
N ASP A 5 6.79 -8.13 9.70
CA ASP A 5 5.62 -7.66 8.97
C ASP A 5 5.48 -6.15 9.17
N PHE A 6 5.45 -5.40 8.09
CA PHE A 6 5.28 -3.95 8.13
C PHE A 6 3.95 -3.60 7.49
N TYR A 7 3.01 -3.11 8.28
CA TYR A 7 1.69 -2.69 7.83
C TYR A 7 1.73 -1.23 7.41
N PHE A 8 1.21 -0.92 6.23
CA PHE A 8 1.24 0.44 5.71
C PHE A 8 -0.06 0.84 5.03
N ASP A 9 -0.28 2.14 5.01
CA ASP A 9 -1.21 2.82 4.10
C ASP A 9 -0.41 3.94 3.42
N THR A 10 -0.48 4.03 2.10
CA THR A 10 0.21 5.09 1.35
C THR A 10 -0.13 6.48 1.87
N MET A 11 -1.36 6.67 2.38
CA MET A 11 -1.82 7.94 2.93
C MET A 11 -1.18 8.33 4.25
N CYS A 12 -0.61 7.37 5.00
CA CYS A 12 -0.10 7.64 6.34
C CYS A 12 1.32 8.24 6.28
N PRO A 13 1.51 9.53 6.66
CA PRO A 13 2.83 10.14 6.63
C PRO A 13 3.77 9.56 7.70
N TYR A 14 3.23 9.13 8.83
CA TYR A 14 4.03 8.51 9.90
C TYR A 14 4.55 7.13 9.49
N ALA A 15 3.71 6.31 8.87
CA ALA A 15 4.15 5.02 8.33
C ALA A 15 5.22 5.21 7.25
N HIS A 16 5.10 6.23 6.42
CA HIS A 16 6.11 6.59 5.44
C HIS A 16 7.48 6.85 6.09
N GLN A 17 7.51 7.67 7.15
CA GLN A 17 8.75 7.94 7.87
C GLN A 17 9.33 6.67 8.49
N THR A 18 8.50 5.86 9.13
CA THR A 18 8.94 4.59 9.72
C THR A 18 9.46 3.63 8.65
N SER A 19 8.85 3.63 7.46
CA SER A 19 9.29 2.78 6.37
C SER A 19 10.70 3.14 5.88
N LEU A 20 11.06 4.43 5.89
CA LEU A 20 12.41 4.85 5.53
C LEU A 20 13.43 4.29 6.52
N TRP A 21 13.09 4.28 7.81
CA TRP A 21 13.94 3.70 8.83
C TRP A 21 14.10 2.19 8.65
N ILE A 22 13.00 1.45 8.47
CA ILE A 22 13.08 -0.02 8.30
C ILE A 22 13.86 -0.41 7.05
N ARG A 23 13.79 0.39 5.98
CA ARG A 23 14.57 0.16 4.77
C ARG A 23 16.07 0.33 5.03
N GLU A 24 16.44 1.28 5.88
CA GLU A 24 17.83 1.45 6.27
C GLU A 24 18.32 0.26 7.10
N VAL A 25 17.46 -0.28 7.99
CA VAL A 25 17.78 -1.50 8.73
C VAL A 25 17.98 -2.67 7.78
N GLN A 26 17.14 -2.79 6.74
CA GLN A 26 17.32 -3.83 5.72
C GLN A 26 18.66 -3.70 4.98
N ARG A 27 19.07 -2.47 4.69
CA ARG A 27 20.34 -2.21 3.99
C ARG A 27 21.54 -2.64 4.82
N LEU A 28 21.43 -2.52 6.14
CA LEU A 28 22.55 -2.78 7.07
C LEU A 28 22.54 -4.21 7.64
N THR A 29 21.49 -4.96 7.46
CA THR A 29 21.31 -6.29 8.06
C THR A 29 20.73 -7.26 7.04
N SER A 30 20.43 -8.49 7.49
CA SER A 30 19.73 -9.48 6.68
C SER A 30 18.21 -9.50 6.93
N LEU A 31 17.67 -8.39 7.46
CA LEU A 31 16.24 -8.29 7.75
C LEU A 31 15.40 -8.41 6.48
N GLN A 32 14.36 -9.24 6.53
CA GLN A 32 13.35 -9.31 5.49
C GLN A 32 12.08 -8.63 5.97
N VAL A 33 11.48 -7.80 5.10
CA VAL A 33 10.22 -7.13 5.39
C VAL A 33 9.12 -7.73 4.51
N ASN A 34 8.06 -8.19 5.16
CA ASN A 34 6.82 -8.55 4.49
C ASN A 34 5.90 -7.34 4.51
N TRP A 35 5.57 -6.82 3.35
CA TRP A 35 4.71 -5.65 3.23
C TRP A 35 3.25 -6.07 3.37
N LYS A 36 2.57 -5.47 4.34
CA LYS A 36 1.18 -5.76 4.70
C LYS A 36 0.34 -4.48 4.59
N PHE A 37 -0.96 -4.64 4.55
CA PHE A 37 -1.87 -3.53 4.30
C PHE A 37 -2.69 -3.17 5.52
N PHE A 38 -2.84 -1.87 5.75
CA PHE A 38 -3.72 -1.30 6.76
C PHE A 38 -4.40 -0.08 6.15
N SER A 39 -5.72 0.05 6.29
CA SER A 39 -6.46 1.14 5.65
C SER A 39 -6.93 2.18 6.67
N LEU A 40 -6.42 3.40 6.54
CA LEU A 40 -6.91 4.53 7.32
C LEU A 40 -8.34 4.90 6.94
N GLU A 41 -8.70 4.74 5.66
CA GLU A 41 -10.07 5.02 5.20
C GLU A 41 -11.09 4.09 5.87
N VAL A 42 -10.71 2.84 6.10
CA VAL A 42 -11.60 1.87 6.78
C VAL A 42 -11.67 2.15 8.27
N ILE A 43 -10.52 2.35 8.93
CA ILE A 43 -10.50 2.54 10.39
C ILE A 43 -11.17 3.86 10.81
N ASN A 44 -11.12 4.88 9.94
CA ASN A 44 -11.71 6.19 10.18
C ASN A 44 -13.09 6.35 9.51
N HIS A 45 -13.66 5.27 9.02
CA HIS A 45 -14.95 5.32 8.31
C HIS A 45 -16.06 5.86 9.21
N GLU A 46 -16.81 6.82 8.68
CA GLU A 46 -17.98 7.41 9.35
C GLU A 46 -19.27 6.79 8.81
N ALA A 47 -20.22 6.56 9.71
CA ALA A 47 -21.54 6.04 9.35
C ALA A 47 -22.22 6.93 8.31
N GLY A 48 -22.84 6.31 7.31
CA GLY A 48 -23.53 7.00 6.24
C GLY A 48 -22.65 7.41 5.05
N LYS A 49 -21.35 7.26 5.16
CA LYS A 49 -20.43 7.53 4.06
C LYS A 49 -20.03 6.24 3.35
N LYS A 50 -19.63 6.36 2.07
CA LYS A 50 -19.17 5.21 1.31
C LYS A 50 -17.89 4.63 1.90
N LEU A 51 -17.82 3.31 1.95
CA LEU A 51 -16.59 2.58 2.22
C LEU A 51 -15.67 2.69 0.99
N PRO A 52 -14.33 2.53 1.16
CA PRO A 52 -13.43 2.74 0.03
C PRO A 52 -13.68 1.80 -1.16
N TRP A 53 -14.14 0.58 -0.91
CA TRP A 53 -14.45 -0.36 -2.00
C TRP A 53 -15.75 -0.06 -2.74
N GLU A 54 -16.56 0.87 -2.23
CA GLU A 54 -17.76 1.36 -2.89
C GLU A 54 -17.49 2.53 -3.84
N ARG A 55 -16.24 2.99 -3.87
CA ARG A 55 -15.80 4.07 -4.75
C ARG A 55 -15.01 3.49 -5.92
N GLU A 56 -15.17 4.11 -7.07
CA GLU A 56 -14.34 3.74 -8.24
C GLU A 56 -12.86 3.97 -7.96
N ILE A 57 -12.54 5.12 -7.39
CA ILE A 57 -11.19 5.49 -6.97
C ILE A 57 -11.24 5.97 -5.52
N ALA A 58 -10.35 5.47 -4.70
CA ALA A 58 -10.19 5.88 -3.31
C ALA A 58 -8.74 6.26 -3.05
N TYR A 59 -8.51 7.27 -2.23
CA TYR A 59 -7.21 7.89 -2.04
C TYR A 59 -6.14 6.92 -1.53
N GLY A 60 -6.47 6.09 -0.57
CA GLY A 60 -5.57 5.11 0.00
C GLY A 60 -5.85 3.69 -0.48
N TRP A 61 -7.11 3.32 -0.63
CA TRP A 61 -7.51 1.97 -1.00
C TRP A 61 -7.04 1.58 -2.40
N THR A 62 -7.13 2.50 -3.37
CA THR A 62 -6.68 2.25 -4.73
C THR A 62 -5.18 1.95 -4.79
N PRO A 63 -4.29 2.76 -4.20
CA PRO A 63 -2.87 2.40 -4.12
C PRO A 63 -2.61 1.06 -3.41
N LEU A 64 -3.38 0.73 -2.37
CA LEU A 64 -3.24 -0.54 -1.68
C LEU A 64 -3.64 -1.73 -2.57
N ARG A 65 -4.66 -1.58 -3.41
CA ARG A 65 -5.04 -2.62 -4.37
C ARG A 65 -3.95 -2.88 -5.40
N ILE A 66 -3.30 -1.82 -5.87
CA ILE A 66 -2.16 -1.95 -6.78
C ILE A 66 -1.02 -2.69 -6.07
N ALA A 67 -0.72 -2.31 -4.84
CA ALA A 67 0.28 -2.98 -4.01
C ALA A 67 -0.04 -4.46 -3.84
N ALA A 68 -1.30 -4.80 -3.58
CA ALA A 68 -1.74 -6.19 -3.42
C ALA A 68 -1.53 -7.01 -4.69
N TRP A 69 -1.87 -6.43 -5.84
CA TRP A 69 -1.67 -7.11 -7.12
C TRP A 69 -0.19 -7.38 -7.39
N LEU A 70 0.67 -6.39 -7.12
CA LEU A 70 2.12 -6.55 -7.27
C LEU A 70 2.68 -7.59 -6.30
N ARG A 71 2.23 -7.57 -5.04
CA ARG A 71 2.74 -8.48 -4.00
C ARG A 71 2.50 -9.96 -4.32
N ARG A 72 1.48 -10.28 -5.08
CA ARG A 72 1.16 -11.66 -5.44
C ARG A 72 2.33 -12.38 -6.12
N ASN A 73 3.15 -11.63 -6.84
CA ASN A 73 4.30 -12.18 -7.58
C ASN A 73 5.63 -11.72 -7.00
N ASP A 74 5.68 -10.55 -6.35
CA ASP A 74 6.94 -9.95 -5.93
C ASP A 74 6.72 -9.01 -4.76
N ASN A 75 7.06 -9.47 -3.55
CA ASN A 75 6.97 -8.65 -2.34
C ASN A 75 7.88 -7.41 -2.40
N GLU A 76 9.04 -7.52 -3.04
CA GLU A 76 9.95 -6.37 -3.18
C GLU A 76 9.37 -5.31 -4.10
N LEU A 77 8.67 -5.72 -5.15
CA LEU A 77 8.00 -4.79 -6.06
C LEU A 77 6.85 -4.08 -5.36
N CYS A 78 6.12 -4.79 -4.48
CA CYS A 78 5.12 -4.17 -3.60
C CYS A 78 5.76 -3.09 -2.73
N GLY A 79 6.89 -3.38 -2.11
CA GLY A 79 7.62 -2.41 -1.31
C GLY A 79 8.12 -1.21 -2.12
N ALA A 80 8.59 -1.45 -3.34
CA ALA A 80 9.03 -0.38 -4.24
C ALA A 80 7.85 0.53 -4.64
N TRP A 81 6.69 -0.05 -4.91
CA TRP A 81 5.47 0.71 -5.18
C TRP A 81 5.07 1.56 -3.97
N TYR A 82 5.13 1.00 -2.77
CA TYR A 82 4.84 1.76 -1.56
C TYR A 82 5.78 2.97 -1.45
N LEU A 83 7.08 2.77 -1.60
CA LEU A 83 8.04 3.87 -1.52
C LEU A 83 7.74 4.94 -2.57
N ALA A 84 7.55 4.55 -3.82
CA ALA A 84 7.29 5.48 -4.92
C ALA A 84 5.99 6.27 -4.71
N SER A 85 4.89 5.57 -4.34
CA SER A 85 3.60 6.20 -4.13
C SER A 85 3.57 7.11 -2.91
N ALA A 86 4.22 6.71 -1.82
CA ALA A 86 4.31 7.53 -0.61
C ALA A 86 5.18 8.77 -0.82
N ASN A 87 6.32 8.64 -1.50
CA ASN A 87 7.14 9.79 -1.86
C ASN A 87 6.39 10.76 -2.77
N ALA A 88 5.67 10.25 -3.76
CA ALA A 88 4.87 11.08 -4.66
C ALA A 88 3.83 11.90 -3.88
N LEU A 89 3.12 11.24 -2.96
CA LEU A 89 2.07 11.89 -2.18
C LEU A 89 2.64 12.87 -1.15
N HIS A 90 3.58 12.42 -0.31
CA HIS A 90 4.00 13.18 0.87
C HIS A 90 5.14 14.18 0.59
N ILE A 91 5.95 13.95 -0.42
CA ILE A 91 7.09 14.81 -0.74
C ILE A 91 6.82 15.66 -1.98
N GLU A 92 6.26 15.06 -3.03
CA GLU A 92 6.09 15.73 -4.34
C GLU A 92 4.72 16.37 -4.52
N GLY A 93 3.76 16.10 -3.63
CA GLY A 93 2.39 16.61 -3.76
C GLY A 93 1.62 16.04 -4.95
N ARG A 94 2.02 14.87 -5.44
CA ARG A 94 1.35 14.17 -6.53
C ARG A 94 0.29 13.21 -5.99
N ARG A 95 -0.53 12.68 -6.88
CA ARG A 95 -1.72 11.89 -6.52
C ARG A 95 -1.63 10.46 -7.03
N PRO A 96 -1.01 9.52 -6.28
CA PRO A 96 -0.79 8.15 -6.76
C PRO A 96 -2.07 7.34 -6.97
N TYR A 97 -3.22 7.86 -6.55
CA TYR A 97 -4.53 7.28 -6.79
C TYR A 97 -5.15 7.73 -8.12
N GLU A 98 -4.44 8.53 -8.91
CA GLU A 98 -4.85 8.91 -10.26
C GLU A 98 -4.08 8.09 -11.29
N ALA A 99 -4.77 7.66 -12.34
CA ALA A 99 -4.22 6.72 -13.32
C ALA A 99 -2.89 7.19 -13.94
N GLU A 100 -2.82 8.44 -14.36
CA GLU A 100 -1.62 8.96 -15.02
C GLU A 100 -0.40 8.91 -14.10
N THR A 101 -0.55 9.42 -12.88
CA THR A 101 0.52 9.40 -11.88
C THR A 101 0.90 7.97 -11.51
N ALA A 102 -0.09 7.12 -11.24
CA ALA A 102 0.17 5.73 -10.88
C ALA A 102 0.95 4.99 -11.97
N LYS A 103 0.59 5.19 -13.22
CA LYS A 103 1.29 4.55 -14.36
C LYS A 103 2.73 5.00 -14.48
N GLU A 104 3.01 6.30 -14.32
CA GLU A 104 4.37 6.81 -14.30
C GLU A 104 5.19 6.19 -13.16
N LEU A 105 4.61 6.12 -11.98
CA LEU A 105 5.28 5.53 -10.82
C LEU A 105 5.55 4.03 -11.02
N LEU A 106 4.59 3.30 -11.58
CA LEU A 106 4.77 1.87 -11.89
C LEU A 106 5.94 1.67 -12.85
N GLU A 107 6.01 2.45 -13.91
CA GLU A 107 7.13 2.36 -14.86
C GLU A 107 8.45 2.68 -14.18
N SER A 108 8.48 3.66 -13.29
CA SER A 108 9.70 4.08 -12.58
C SER A 108 10.31 2.98 -11.72
N ILE A 109 9.51 2.03 -11.27
CA ILE A 109 9.98 0.90 -10.43
C ILE A 109 10.15 -0.39 -11.23
N GLY A 110 10.01 -0.33 -12.56
CA GLY A 110 10.13 -1.52 -13.41
C GLY A 110 8.88 -2.40 -13.46
N ALA A 111 7.73 -1.90 -12.99
CA ALA A 111 6.47 -2.59 -13.09
C ALA A 111 5.74 -2.18 -14.37
N PRO A 112 4.84 -3.02 -14.91
CA PRO A 112 4.07 -2.63 -16.09
C PRO A 112 3.04 -1.56 -15.73
N ALA A 113 2.89 -0.55 -16.59
CA ALA A 113 1.85 0.48 -16.39
C ALA A 113 0.45 -0.12 -16.38
N THR A 114 0.26 -1.24 -17.08
CA THR A 114 -1.01 -2.00 -17.12
C THR A 114 -1.39 -2.61 -15.76
N ALA A 115 -0.49 -2.59 -14.78
CA ALA A 115 -0.82 -3.00 -13.41
C ALA A 115 -1.98 -2.17 -12.84
N TRP A 116 -2.12 -0.90 -13.26
CA TRP A 116 -3.25 -0.07 -12.87
C TRP A 116 -4.58 -0.73 -13.25
N GLU A 117 -4.76 -1.04 -14.54
CA GLU A 117 -5.99 -1.65 -15.03
C GLU A 117 -6.17 -3.07 -14.47
N SER A 118 -5.10 -3.84 -14.43
CA SER A 118 -5.15 -5.24 -13.96
C SER A 118 -5.56 -5.33 -12.51
N ALA A 119 -4.98 -4.50 -11.65
CA ALA A 119 -5.31 -4.49 -10.22
C ALA A 119 -6.75 -4.04 -9.97
N LEU A 120 -7.20 -3.00 -10.68
CA LEU A 120 -8.53 -2.45 -10.45
C LEU A 120 -9.65 -3.27 -11.12
N ALA A 121 -9.33 -4.04 -12.14
CA ALA A 121 -10.26 -4.99 -12.75
C ALA A 121 -10.40 -6.28 -11.94
N ASP A 122 -9.44 -6.60 -11.10
CA ASP A 122 -9.43 -7.81 -10.28
C ASP A 122 -10.05 -7.53 -8.92
N ALA A 123 -11.32 -7.92 -8.74
CA ALA A 123 -12.06 -7.69 -7.50
C ALA A 123 -11.40 -8.38 -6.28
N THR A 124 -10.60 -9.43 -6.50
CA THR A 124 -9.94 -10.15 -5.40
C THR A 124 -8.84 -9.32 -4.73
N THR A 125 -8.37 -8.23 -5.35
CA THR A 125 -7.44 -7.33 -4.69
C THR A 125 -8.07 -6.65 -3.48
N HIS A 126 -9.39 -6.44 -3.48
CA HIS A 126 -10.10 -5.97 -2.29
C HIS A 126 -9.94 -6.93 -1.12
N ASP A 127 -10.01 -8.23 -1.40
CA ASP A 127 -9.92 -9.27 -0.37
C ASP A 127 -8.52 -9.32 0.24
N ASP A 128 -7.48 -9.18 -0.58
CA ASP A 128 -6.10 -9.16 -0.11
C ASP A 128 -5.86 -8.01 0.87
N VAL A 129 -6.36 -6.82 0.55
CA VAL A 129 -6.23 -5.64 1.41
C VAL A 129 -7.04 -5.82 2.69
N ARG A 130 -8.30 -6.25 2.58
CA ARG A 130 -9.17 -6.47 3.75
C ARG A 130 -8.59 -7.51 4.70
N ARG A 131 -8.04 -8.59 4.19
CA ARG A 131 -7.46 -9.66 5.00
C ARG A 131 -6.37 -9.14 5.93
N ASP A 132 -5.42 -8.39 5.36
CA ASP A 132 -4.32 -7.83 6.16
C ASP A 132 -4.83 -6.80 7.16
N HIS A 133 -5.74 -5.92 6.72
CA HIS A 133 -6.33 -4.89 7.57
C HIS A 133 -7.07 -5.52 8.76
N GLU A 134 -7.92 -6.50 8.50
CA GLU A 134 -8.69 -7.19 9.53
C GLU A 134 -7.78 -7.94 10.52
N HIS A 135 -6.71 -8.54 10.01
CA HIS A 135 -5.72 -9.19 10.88
C HIS A 135 -5.06 -8.18 11.82
N ALA A 136 -4.67 -7.01 11.31
CA ALA A 136 -4.08 -5.96 12.14
C ALA A 136 -5.06 -5.49 13.23
N VAL A 137 -6.33 -5.28 12.87
CA VAL A 137 -7.34 -4.78 13.81
C VAL A 137 -7.71 -5.84 14.84
N SER A 138 -7.99 -7.09 14.41
CA SER A 138 -8.52 -8.12 15.29
C SER A 138 -7.45 -8.84 16.11
N THR A 139 -6.24 -8.99 15.57
CA THR A 139 -5.18 -9.79 16.20
C THR A 139 -4.10 -8.92 16.84
N LEU A 140 -3.73 -7.81 16.19
CA LEU A 140 -2.65 -6.95 16.66
C LEU A 140 -3.14 -5.72 17.43
N GLY A 141 -4.46 -5.54 17.55
CA GLY A 141 -5.06 -4.45 18.30
C GLY A 141 -5.15 -3.12 17.53
N GLY A 142 -5.00 -3.15 16.22
CA GLY A 142 -5.06 -1.98 15.37
C GLY A 142 -3.68 -1.36 15.17
N PHE A 143 -3.60 -0.03 15.33
CA PHE A 143 -2.35 0.69 15.13
C PHE A 143 -2.05 1.61 16.31
N GLY A 144 -0.79 1.99 16.45
CA GLY A 144 -0.36 2.90 17.51
C GLY A 144 0.96 3.54 17.20
#